data_39060d32e630586f64451bf72dbe4275
#
_entry.id   39060d32e630586f64451bf72dbe4275
#
_cell.length_a   1.000
_cell.length_b   1.000
_cell.length_c   1.000
_cell.angle_alpha   90.00
_cell.angle_beta   90.00
_cell.angle_gamma   90.00
#
_symmetry.space_group_name_H-M   'P 1'
#
loop_
_entity.id
_entity.type
_entity.pdbx_description
1 polymer ?
#
loop_
_entity_poly.entity_id
_entity_poly.type
_entity_poly.pdbx_seq_one_letter_code
_entity_poly.pdbx_strand_id
1 'polypeptide(L)'
;MNGIIITNQDIGHNAYKIKRFTEEGNKLGISLSHYINDGSLALIKDNNIEVKLPKADFIIYLDKDIYLARILEKANYRLFNHADFIKMCDDKMLTNIMCANSGIKMPKTIAGPLFYSPKLEEKNLKFLDSVISELEFPLVMKKVYGSLGLGVYLVNNKEELISLYKENCRQPLQFQEYIATSFGKSLRVLIIDGKVVGAFQRYNTEDFRSNFGLTATSKEYPLNDKFLEVANKIINLFNVEYAGVDFLFGENNEPILCEINSNAFFEEFEKVTNINVARLFMEMVKRKIYE
;
A
#
# COMPACT_ATOMS: atom_id res chain seq x y z
N MET A 1 4.26 -14.61 25.24
CA MET A 1 4.83 -13.77 24.18
C MET A 1 4.21 -12.39 24.28
N ASN A 2 5.03 -11.35 24.24
CA ASN A 2 4.60 -9.96 24.37
C ASN A 2 4.91 -9.21 23.08
N GLY A 3 3.89 -8.62 22.47
CA GLY A 3 4.03 -7.82 21.27
C GLY A 3 3.58 -6.37 21.46
N ILE A 4 4.00 -5.51 20.56
CA ILE A 4 3.58 -4.13 20.50
C ILE A 4 2.87 -3.88 19.17
N ILE A 5 1.76 -3.13 19.19
CA ILE A 5 1.16 -2.55 17.99
C ILE A 5 1.54 -1.08 17.96
N ILE A 6 2.06 -0.60 16.83
CA ILE A 6 2.34 0.82 16.60
C ILE A 6 1.44 1.33 15.48
N THR A 7 0.77 2.46 15.71
CA THR A 7 -0.03 3.19 14.72
C THR A 7 0.40 4.64 14.65
N ASN A 8 0.02 5.36 13.58
CA ASN A 8 0.09 6.81 13.56
C ASN A 8 -1.00 7.43 14.47
N GLN A 9 -1.04 8.77 14.53
CA GLN A 9 -1.99 9.52 15.37
C GLN A 9 -3.44 9.35 14.91
N ASP A 10 -3.68 9.15 13.61
CA ASP A 10 -5.01 8.82 13.09
C ASP A 10 -5.26 7.31 13.20
N ILE A 11 -5.86 6.90 14.31
CA ILE A 11 -6.18 5.49 14.57
C ILE A 11 -7.30 4.98 13.67
N GLY A 12 -8.26 5.81 13.28
CA GLY A 12 -9.43 5.57 12.44
C GLY A 12 -9.58 4.15 11.90
N HIS A 13 -9.07 3.92 10.72
CA HIS A 13 -9.12 2.62 10.04
C HIS A 13 -8.31 1.50 10.73
N ASN A 14 -7.35 1.82 11.59
CA ASN A 14 -6.57 0.83 12.34
C ASN A 14 -7.29 0.32 13.58
N ALA A 15 -8.33 1.01 14.08
CA ALA A 15 -9.07 0.60 15.28
C ALA A 15 -9.60 -0.84 15.17
N TYR A 16 -10.16 -1.20 14.03
CA TYR A 16 -10.62 -2.57 13.77
C TYR A 16 -9.46 -3.58 13.86
N LYS A 17 -8.33 -3.29 13.24
CA LYS A 17 -7.16 -4.18 13.25
C LYS A 17 -6.60 -4.36 14.66
N ILE A 18 -6.46 -3.28 15.43
CA ILE A 18 -5.99 -3.33 16.82
C ILE A 18 -6.88 -4.26 17.62
N LYS A 19 -8.20 -4.05 17.56
CA LYS A 19 -9.19 -4.92 18.25
C LYS A 19 -9.03 -6.37 17.84
N ARG A 20 -9.04 -6.67 16.55
CA ARG A 20 -8.99 -8.04 16.01
C ARG A 20 -7.67 -8.76 16.34
N PHE A 21 -6.53 -8.07 16.17
CA PHE A 21 -5.23 -8.66 16.54
C PHE A 21 -5.14 -8.93 18.04
N THR A 22 -5.67 -8.04 18.88
CA THR A 22 -5.69 -8.24 20.33
C THR A 22 -6.58 -9.45 20.71
N GLU A 23 -7.76 -9.56 20.13
CA GLU A 23 -8.68 -10.70 20.37
C GLU A 23 -8.04 -12.03 19.97
N GLU A 24 -7.50 -12.12 18.76
CA GLU A 24 -6.90 -13.37 18.27
C GLU A 24 -5.53 -13.66 18.91
N GLY A 25 -4.76 -12.62 19.23
CA GLY A 25 -3.51 -12.75 19.97
C GLY A 25 -3.74 -13.36 21.36
N ASN A 26 -4.73 -12.86 22.12
CA ASN A 26 -5.08 -13.39 23.43
C ASN A 26 -5.44 -14.89 23.38
N LYS A 27 -6.17 -15.33 22.35
CA LYS A 27 -6.50 -16.77 22.15
C LYS A 27 -5.25 -17.62 21.88
N LEU A 28 -4.16 -17.02 21.39
CA LEU A 28 -2.88 -17.66 21.11
C LEU A 28 -1.86 -17.55 22.25
N GLY A 29 -2.23 -16.90 23.37
CA GLY A 29 -1.34 -16.62 24.50
C GLY A 29 -0.35 -15.49 24.21
N ILE A 30 -0.73 -14.53 23.34
CA ILE A 30 0.05 -13.34 22.99
C ILE A 30 -0.61 -12.13 23.63
N SER A 31 0.14 -11.38 24.43
CA SER A 31 -0.29 -10.08 24.98
C SER A 31 0.18 -8.95 24.07
N LEU A 32 -0.71 -8.04 23.70
CA LEU A 32 -0.42 -6.92 22.83
C LEU A 32 -0.65 -5.59 23.56
N SER A 33 0.35 -4.70 23.49
CA SER A 33 0.25 -3.31 23.95
C SER A 33 0.22 -2.38 22.75
N HIS A 34 -0.60 -1.32 22.81
CA HIS A 34 -0.73 -0.36 21.71
C HIS A 34 -0.02 0.95 22.03
N TYR A 35 0.75 1.47 21.09
CA TYR A 35 1.44 2.76 21.14
C TYR A 35 1.15 3.57 19.88
N ILE A 36 1.03 4.89 20.07
CA ILE A 36 0.84 5.84 18.97
C ILE A 36 2.19 6.46 18.63
N ASN A 37 2.55 6.49 17.36
CA ASN A 37 3.70 7.25 16.87
C ASN A 37 3.40 8.74 16.92
N ASP A 38 3.81 9.38 17.98
CA ASP A 38 3.75 10.83 18.21
C ASP A 38 5.10 11.53 18.04
N GLY A 39 6.11 10.80 17.55
CA GLY A 39 7.50 11.26 17.43
C GLY A 39 8.33 11.07 18.68
N SER A 40 7.77 10.56 19.78
CA SER A 40 8.50 10.40 21.05
C SER A 40 9.04 9.00 21.32
N LEU A 41 8.64 8.00 20.50
CA LEU A 41 8.92 6.57 20.75
C LEU A 41 10.40 6.20 20.61
N ALA A 42 11.17 6.93 19.82
CA ALA A 42 12.59 6.70 19.65
C ALA A 42 13.32 7.99 19.24
N LEU A 43 14.62 8.07 19.56
CA LEU A 43 15.47 9.19 19.16
C LEU A 43 16.91 8.72 18.94
N ILE A 44 17.69 9.55 18.26
CA ILE A 44 19.14 9.41 18.16
C ILE A 44 19.79 10.44 19.08
N LYS A 45 20.49 9.98 20.11
CA LYS A 45 21.16 10.79 21.10
C LYS A 45 22.58 10.30 21.31
N ASP A 46 23.55 11.19 21.33
CA ASP A 46 24.97 10.88 21.53
C ASP A 46 25.47 9.73 20.62
N ASN A 47 25.07 9.76 19.35
CA ASN A 47 25.32 8.76 18.31
C ASN A 47 24.70 7.37 18.58
N ASN A 48 23.82 7.24 19.56
CA ASN A 48 23.14 6.00 19.90
C ASN A 48 21.62 6.11 19.66
N ILE A 49 21.01 4.97 19.38
CA ILE A 49 19.54 4.86 19.33
C ILE A 49 19.04 4.61 20.75
N GLU A 50 18.13 5.46 21.18
CA GLU A 50 17.35 5.31 22.41
C GLU A 50 15.89 5.04 22.03
N VAL A 51 15.37 3.86 22.41
CA VAL A 51 13.96 3.49 22.21
C VAL A 51 13.23 3.56 23.55
N LYS A 52 12.10 4.28 23.57
CA LYS A 52 11.28 4.49 24.77
C LYS A 52 10.11 3.51 24.88
N LEU A 53 10.18 2.41 24.14
CA LEU A 53 9.22 1.31 24.23
C LEU A 53 9.72 0.24 25.21
N PRO A 54 8.82 -0.49 25.87
CA PRO A 54 9.21 -1.67 26.63
C PRO A 54 9.79 -2.74 25.70
N LYS A 55 10.56 -3.67 26.29
CA LYS A 55 11.01 -4.85 25.55
C LYS A 55 9.81 -5.68 25.09
N ALA A 56 9.84 -6.08 23.83
CA ALA A 56 8.81 -6.92 23.23
C ALA A 56 9.47 -7.94 22.29
N ASP A 57 8.79 -9.06 22.09
CA ASP A 57 9.27 -10.12 21.19
C ASP A 57 9.13 -9.69 19.71
N PHE A 58 8.15 -8.82 19.42
CA PHE A 58 7.88 -8.30 18.07
C PHE A 58 7.04 -7.01 18.10
N ILE A 59 6.98 -6.35 16.95
CA ILE A 59 6.13 -5.17 16.71
C ILE A 59 5.25 -5.42 15.49
N ILE A 60 3.93 -5.26 15.62
CA ILE A 60 2.99 -5.11 14.51
C ILE A 60 2.98 -3.63 14.13
N TYR A 61 3.62 -3.30 13.00
CA TYR A 61 3.81 -1.91 12.59
C TYR A 61 2.72 -1.48 11.60
N LEU A 62 1.72 -0.77 12.08
CA LEU A 62 0.55 -0.29 11.32
C LEU A 62 0.70 1.19 10.92
N ASP A 63 1.91 1.64 10.73
CA ASP A 63 2.26 2.98 10.29
C ASP A 63 3.06 2.93 8.99
N LYS A 64 3.21 4.08 8.34
CA LYS A 64 4.02 4.28 7.13
C LYS A 64 5.28 5.10 7.39
N ASP A 65 5.53 5.51 8.63
CA ASP A 65 6.75 6.22 9.02
C ASP A 65 7.96 5.30 8.93
N ILE A 66 8.66 5.42 7.82
CA ILE A 66 9.84 4.62 7.51
C ILE A 66 11.03 4.94 8.43
N TYR A 67 11.11 6.15 9.00
CA TYR A 67 12.22 6.54 9.87
C TYR A 67 12.11 5.82 11.21
N LEU A 68 10.94 5.84 11.83
CA LEU A 68 10.71 5.08 13.07
C LEU A 68 10.88 3.58 12.83
N ALA A 69 10.33 3.04 11.74
CA ALA A 69 10.49 1.62 11.41
C ALA A 69 11.97 1.22 11.33
N ARG A 70 12.81 1.99 10.63
CA ARG A 70 14.25 1.72 10.52
C ARG A 70 15.00 1.88 11.85
N ILE A 71 14.62 2.84 12.68
CA ILE A 71 15.21 3.03 14.02
C ILE A 71 14.91 1.79 14.87
N LEU A 72 13.67 1.30 14.85
CA LEU A 72 13.27 0.12 15.60
C LEU A 72 13.99 -1.15 15.14
N GLU A 73 14.10 -1.38 13.81
CA GLU A 73 14.87 -2.51 13.28
C GLU A 73 16.35 -2.42 13.66
N LYS A 74 16.96 -1.22 13.58
CA LYS A 74 18.34 -1.01 13.99
C LYS A 74 18.55 -1.20 15.49
N ALA A 75 17.50 -1.04 16.29
CA ALA A 75 17.47 -1.36 17.71
C ALA A 75 17.10 -2.83 18.00
N ASN A 76 17.13 -3.70 16.97
CA ASN A 76 16.87 -5.13 17.02
C ASN A 76 15.42 -5.52 17.38
N TYR A 77 14.43 -4.66 17.08
CA TYR A 77 13.03 -5.08 17.13
C TYR A 77 12.64 -5.79 15.81
N ARG A 78 11.93 -6.91 15.93
CA ARG A 78 11.33 -7.60 14.77
C ARG A 78 10.02 -6.93 14.41
N LEU A 79 9.93 -6.32 13.21
CA LEU A 79 8.73 -5.69 12.70
C LEU A 79 7.95 -6.61 11.75
N PHE A 80 6.64 -6.56 11.81
CA PHE A 80 5.68 -7.08 10.84
C PHE A 80 4.84 -5.90 10.30
N ASN A 81 5.03 -5.43 9.04
CA ASN A 81 6.08 -5.77 8.08
C ASN A 81 7.42 -5.08 8.39
N HIS A 82 8.50 -5.53 7.72
CA HIS A 82 9.81 -4.90 7.81
C HIS A 82 9.88 -3.58 7.02
N ALA A 83 10.79 -2.68 7.43
CA ALA A 83 10.86 -1.30 6.94
C ALA A 83 11.08 -1.19 5.42
N ASP A 84 11.89 -2.07 4.81
CA ASP A 84 12.12 -2.01 3.36
C ASP A 84 10.88 -2.35 2.56
N PHE A 85 10.07 -3.32 3.02
CA PHE A 85 8.80 -3.64 2.37
C PHE A 85 7.78 -2.52 2.52
N ILE A 86 7.70 -1.91 3.71
CA ILE A 86 6.83 -0.73 3.94
C ILE A 86 7.20 0.40 2.98
N LYS A 87 8.50 0.73 2.88
CA LYS A 87 9.00 1.76 1.97
C LYS A 87 8.66 1.47 0.51
N MET A 88 8.89 0.24 0.07
CA MET A 88 8.60 -0.19 -1.28
C MET A 88 7.10 -0.07 -1.62
N CYS A 89 6.22 -0.47 -0.70
CA CYS A 89 4.76 -0.40 -0.90
C CYS A 89 4.23 1.04 -0.86
N ASP A 90 4.76 1.90 0.02
CA ASP A 90 4.25 3.27 0.16
C ASP A 90 4.67 4.18 -1.00
N ASP A 91 5.83 3.91 -1.60
CA ASP A 91 6.32 4.57 -2.81
C ASP A 91 5.83 3.82 -4.06
N LYS A 92 4.71 4.29 -4.65
CA LYS A 92 4.09 3.66 -5.83
C LYS A 92 5.02 3.56 -7.03
N MET A 93 5.91 4.55 -7.20
CA MET A 93 6.87 4.51 -8.30
C MET A 93 7.96 3.46 -8.05
N LEU A 94 8.43 3.34 -6.81
CA LEU A 94 9.38 2.31 -6.43
C LEU A 94 8.79 0.90 -6.61
N THR A 95 7.51 0.70 -6.25
CA THR A 95 6.78 -0.55 -6.54
C THR A 95 6.82 -0.89 -8.04
N ASN A 96 6.51 0.08 -8.90
CA ASN A 96 6.52 -0.12 -10.36
C ASN A 96 7.94 -0.44 -10.87
N ILE A 97 8.97 0.24 -10.38
CA ILE A 97 10.37 -0.02 -10.74
C ILE A 97 10.78 -1.44 -10.34
N MET A 98 10.45 -1.86 -9.13
CA MET A 98 10.77 -3.20 -8.62
C MET A 98 10.03 -4.31 -9.38
N CYS A 99 8.81 -4.06 -9.83
CA CYS A 99 8.03 -5.01 -10.63
C CYS A 99 8.42 -5.01 -12.12
N ALA A 100 9.16 -4.02 -12.60
CA ALA A 100 9.61 -3.96 -13.98
C ALA A 100 10.48 -5.18 -14.34
N ASN A 101 10.34 -5.68 -15.57
CA ASN A 101 11.05 -6.85 -16.10
C ASN A 101 10.74 -8.20 -15.37
N SER A 102 9.76 -8.24 -14.46
CA SER A 102 9.35 -9.46 -13.74
C SER A 102 8.23 -10.25 -14.43
N GLY A 103 7.73 -9.76 -15.57
CA GLY A 103 6.57 -10.32 -16.25
C GLY A 103 5.25 -10.04 -15.52
N ILE A 104 5.22 -9.06 -14.61
CA ILE A 104 4.01 -8.52 -13.99
C ILE A 104 3.52 -7.36 -14.85
N LYS A 105 2.30 -7.47 -15.38
CA LYS A 105 1.68 -6.41 -16.18
C LYS A 105 1.24 -5.26 -15.28
N MET A 106 1.60 -4.04 -15.69
CA MET A 106 1.28 -2.79 -14.99
C MET A 106 0.84 -1.75 -16.02
N PRO A 107 0.11 -0.69 -15.62
CA PRO A 107 -0.13 0.45 -16.51
C PRO A 107 1.19 1.06 -16.99
N LYS A 108 1.25 1.49 -18.26
CA LYS A 108 2.38 2.29 -18.76
C LYS A 108 2.58 3.48 -17.84
N THR A 109 3.78 3.67 -17.32
CA THR A 109 4.04 4.62 -16.22
C THR A 109 5.26 5.47 -16.53
N ILE A 110 5.13 6.78 -16.27
CA ILE A 110 6.21 7.77 -16.38
C ILE A 110 6.38 8.43 -15.01
N ALA A 111 7.62 8.45 -14.50
CA ALA A 111 7.96 9.21 -13.30
C ALA A 111 8.00 10.70 -13.60
N GLY A 112 7.33 11.51 -12.80
CA GLY A 112 7.46 12.96 -12.86
C GLY A 112 8.83 13.42 -12.36
N PRO A 113 9.47 14.42 -13.02
CA PRO A 113 10.71 14.98 -12.50
C PRO A 113 10.45 15.69 -11.16
N LEU A 114 11.37 15.54 -10.21
CA LEU A 114 11.34 16.29 -8.96
C LEU A 114 11.65 17.76 -9.21
N PHE A 115 10.84 18.63 -8.62
CA PHE A 115 10.96 20.07 -8.82
C PHE A 115 11.34 20.77 -7.49
N TYR A 116 12.58 21.26 -7.44
CA TYR A 116 13.17 21.89 -6.23
C TYR A 116 13.18 23.41 -6.27
N SER A 117 13.03 24.03 -7.48
CA SER A 117 13.05 25.49 -7.61
C SER A 117 11.82 26.13 -6.94
N PRO A 118 11.97 27.30 -6.29
CA PRO A 118 10.84 28.04 -5.75
C PRO A 118 9.88 28.56 -6.82
N LYS A 119 10.38 28.72 -8.07
CA LYS A 119 9.62 29.28 -9.20
C LYS A 119 9.50 28.26 -10.33
N LEU A 120 8.27 27.95 -10.72
CA LEU A 120 7.95 27.11 -11.86
C LEU A 120 7.90 27.98 -13.13
N GLU A 121 8.69 27.64 -14.14
CA GLU A 121 8.75 28.30 -15.43
C GLU A 121 8.17 27.42 -16.54
N GLU A 122 7.80 27.98 -17.69
CA GLU A 122 7.26 27.22 -18.83
C GLU A 122 8.19 26.10 -19.30
N LYS A 123 9.50 26.31 -19.29
CA LYS A 123 10.48 25.27 -19.64
C LYS A 123 10.35 24.02 -18.79
N ASN A 124 9.86 24.16 -17.55
CA ASN A 124 9.65 23.04 -16.61
C ASN A 124 8.39 22.22 -16.94
N LEU A 125 7.55 22.70 -17.86
CA LEU A 125 6.33 22.02 -18.30
C LEU A 125 6.55 21.21 -19.59
N LYS A 126 7.65 21.40 -20.29
CA LYS A 126 7.91 20.75 -21.60
C LYS A 126 7.87 19.21 -21.53
N PHE A 127 8.26 18.62 -20.41
CA PHE A 127 8.19 17.15 -20.26
C PHE A 127 6.75 16.63 -20.30
N LEU A 128 5.74 17.46 -20.01
CA LEU A 128 4.34 17.06 -20.11
C LEU A 128 3.93 16.75 -21.55
N ASP A 129 4.60 17.36 -22.56
CA ASP A 129 4.36 17.02 -23.96
C ASP A 129 4.78 15.57 -24.24
N SER A 130 5.88 15.10 -23.65
CA SER A 130 6.31 13.71 -23.74
C SER A 130 5.34 12.78 -22.98
N VAL A 131 4.84 13.20 -21.82
CA VAL A 131 3.82 12.43 -21.07
C VAL A 131 2.56 12.25 -21.92
N ILE A 132 2.08 13.33 -22.57
CA ILE A 132 0.88 13.27 -23.43
C ILE A 132 1.14 12.39 -24.64
N SER A 133 2.29 12.50 -25.30
CA SER A 133 2.64 11.69 -26.48
C SER A 133 2.71 10.20 -26.15
N GLU A 134 3.10 9.83 -24.95
CA GLU A 134 3.31 8.45 -24.53
C GLU A 134 2.06 7.77 -23.95
N LEU A 135 1.21 8.53 -23.24
CA LEU A 135 0.09 7.98 -22.49
C LEU A 135 -1.27 8.30 -23.11
N GLU A 136 -1.35 9.35 -23.93
CA GLU A 136 -2.59 9.90 -24.50
C GLU A 136 -3.61 10.31 -23.40
N PHE A 137 -4.75 10.88 -23.80
CA PHE A 137 -5.85 11.20 -22.90
C PHE A 137 -7.02 10.22 -23.09
N PRO A 138 -7.75 9.90 -22.00
CA PRO A 138 -7.50 10.30 -20.61
C PRO A 138 -6.31 9.56 -20.01
N LEU A 139 -5.54 10.23 -19.14
CA LEU A 139 -4.46 9.61 -18.37
C LEU A 139 -4.68 9.79 -16.86
N VAL A 140 -3.92 9.08 -16.05
CA VAL A 140 -4.01 9.18 -14.58
C VAL A 140 -2.73 9.81 -14.02
N MET A 141 -2.88 10.96 -13.34
CA MET A 141 -1.80 11.55 -12.54
C MET A 141 -1.96 11.13 -11.08
N LYS A 142 -0.88 10.65 -10.46
CA LYS A 142 -0.90 10.20 -9.06
C LYS A 142 0.24 10.83 -8.26
N LYS A 143 -0.04 11.20 -7.02
CA LYS A 143 0.99 11.36 -6.00
C LYS A 143 1.64 10.00 -5.73
N VAL A 144 2.96 9.97 -5.65
CA VAL A 144 3.70 8.73 -5.37
C VAL A 144 3.34 8.22 -3.99
N TYR A 145 3.30 9.10 -2.99
CA TYR A 145 2.86 8.81 -1.63
C TYR A 145 1.38 9.18 -1.45
N GLY A 146 0.63 8.35 -0.76
CA GLY A 146 -0.79 8.58 -0.48
C GLY A 146 -1.60 7.30 -0.41
N SER A 147 -2.81 7.40 0.13
CA SER A 147 -3.74 6.28 0.37
C SER A 147 -5.16 6.69 0.06
N LEU A 148 -6.08 5.72 0.04
CA LEU A 148 -7.53 5.93 -0.07
C LEU A 148 -7.96 6.70 -1.33
N GLY A 149 -7.20 6.62 -2.41
CA GLY A 149 -7.48 7.35 -3.66
C GLY A 149 -7.22 8.86 -3.60
N LEU A 150 -6.72 9.37 -2.47
CA LEU A 150 -6.32 10.78 -2.36
C LEU A 150 -5.07 11.05 -3.20
N GLY A 151 -5.10 12.14 -3.98
CA GLY A 151 -4.01 12.49 -4.90
C GLY A 151 -3.93 11.60 -6.15
N VAL A 152 -5.05 10.99 -6.56
CA VAL A 152 -5.22 10.25 -7.81
C VAL A 152 -6.23 11.02 -8.67
N TYR A 153 -5.81 11.47 -9.84
CA TYR A 153 -6.57 12.34 -10.74
C TYR A 153 -6.71 11.71 -12.11
N LEU A 154 -7.93 11.61 -12.63
CA LEU A 154 -8.19 11.32 -14.04
C LEU A 154 -8.10 12.64 -14.80
N VAL A 155 -7.24 12.70 -15.80
CA VAL A 155 -6.91 13.92 -16.56
C VAL A 155 -7.36 13.73 -17.99
N ASN A 156 -8.18 14.65 -18.50
CA ASN A 156 -8.83 14.50 -19.81
C ASN A 156 -8.23 15.37 -20.91
N ASN A 157 -7.44 16.39 -20.56
CA ASN A 157 -6.83 17.30 -21.53
C ASN A 157 -5.55 17.97 -20.97
N LYS A 158 -4.84 18.67 -21.83
CA LYS A 158 -3.56 19.32 -21.54
C LYS A 158 -3.68 20.43 -20.50
N GLU A 159 -4.76 21.22 -20.56
CA GLU A 159 -5.01 22.36 -19.66
C GLU A 159 -5.18 21.85 -18.22
N GLU A 160 -5.98 20.81 -18.06
CA GLU A 160 -6.20 20.14 -16.77
C GLU A 160 -4.89 19.54 -16.24
N LEU A 161 -4.11 18.86 -17.09
CA LEU A 161 -2.81 18.30 -16.72
C LEU A 161 -1.86 19.37 -16.19
N ILE A 162 -1.74 20.49 -16.90
CA ILE A 162 -0.87 21.60 -16.50
C ILE A 162 -1.32 22.20 -15.17
N SER A 163 -2.63 22.40 -14.96
CA SER A 163 -3.16 22.94 -13.71
C SER A 163 -2.84 22.03 -12.53
N LEU A 164 -3.19 20.74 -12.63
CA LEU A 164 -2.94 19.75 -11.59
C LEU A 164 -1.44 19.56 -11.31
N TYR A 165 -0.59 19.59 -12.35
CA TYR A 165 0.85 19.51 -12.17
C TYR A 165 1.38 20.73 -11.40
N LYS A 166 0.97 21.95 -11.75
CA LYS A 166 1.40 23.19 -11.05
C LYS A 166 1.04 23.15 -9.55
N GLU A 167 -0.13 22.60 -9.21
CA GLU A 167 -0.57 22.48 -7.82
C GLU A 167 0.23 21.43 -7.02
N ASN A 168 0.71 20.38 -7.69
CA ASN A 168 1.28 19.21 -7.03
C ASN A 168 2.77 18.97 -7.28
N CYS A 169 3.44 19.75 -8.15
CA CYS A 169 4.81 19.48 -8.63
C CYS A 169 5.92 19.50 -7.57
N ARG A 170 5.62 19.91 -6.33
CA ARG A 170 6.59 19.94 -5.22
C ARG A 170 6.70 18.62 -4.47
N GLN A 171 5.94 17.62 -4.88
CA GLN A 171 5.99 16.27 -4.34
C GLN A 171 6.19 15.28 -5.50
N PRO A 172 6.72 14.08 -5.24
CA PRO A 172 6.88 13.07 -6.26
C PRO A 172 5.54 12.72 -6.91
N LEU A 173 5.52 12.71 -8.23
CA LEU A 173 4.36 12.39 -9.06
C LEU A 173 4.69 11.26 -10.02
N GLN A 174 3.68 10.52 -10.44
CA GLN A 174 3.73 9.59 -11.56
C GLN A 174 2.52 9.80 -12.47
N PHE A 175 2.72 9.51 -13.75
CA PHE A 175 1.70 9.56 -14.79
C PHE A 175 1.52 8.16 -15.35
N GLN A 176 0.27 7.74 -15.50
CA GLN A 176 -0.06 6.37 -15.96
C GLN A 176 -1.13 6.41 -17.03
N GLU A 177 -1.08 5.42 -17.94
CA GLU A 177 -2.21 5.17 -18.83
C GLU A 177 -3.47 4.85 -18.03
N TYR A 178 -4.60 5.26 -18.56
CA TYR A 178 -5.88 4.97 -17.96
C TYR A 178 -6.41 3.61 -18.42
N ILE A 179 -6.69 2.70 -17.51
CA ILE A 179 -7.24 1.37 -17.81
C ILE A 179 -8.77 1.44 -17.81
N ALA A 180 -9.34 1.84 -18.95
CA ALA A 180 -10.79 2.09 -19.10
C ALA A 180 -11.64 0.84 -18.80
N THR A 181 -11.14 -0.35 -19.10
CA THR A 181 -11.80 -1.63 -18.79
C THR A 181 -12.01 -1.87 -17.30
N SER A 182 -11.30 -1.12 -16.45
CA SER A 182 -11.39 -1.19 -15.00
C SER A 182 -12.08 0.02 -14.37
N PHE A 183 -12.87 0.80 -15.12
CA PHE A 183 -13.62 1.92 -14.56
C PHE A 183 -14.42 1.48 -13.33
N GLY A 184 -14.18 2.13 -12.19
CA GLY A 184 -14.86 1.84 -10.94
C GLY A 184 -14.69 0.40 -10.41
N LYS A 185 -13.72 -0.37 -10.93
CA LYS A 185 -13.50 -1.77 -10.54
C LYS A 185 -12.06 -2.01 -10.13
N SER A 186 -11.85 -2.74 -9.05
CA SER A 186 -10.55 -3.29 -8.70
C SER A 186 -10.72 -4.61 -7.95
N LEU A 187 -9.68 -5.43 -7.97
CA LEU A 187 -9.60 -6.65 -7.20
C LEU A 187 -8.54 -6.48 -6.12
N ARG A 188 -8.89 -6.67 -4.86
CA ARG A 188 -7.92 -6.81 -3.78
C ARG A 188 -7.66 -8.27 -3.47
N VAL A 189 -6.42 -8.70 -3.62
CA VAL A 189 -5.91 -10.00 -3.19
C VAL A 189 -5.18 -9.82 -1.86
N LEU A 190 -5.52 -10.61 -0.85
CA LEU A 190 -4.84 -10.60 0.44
C LEU A 190 -3.79 -11.71 0.51
N ILE A 191 -2.59 -11.35 0.93
CA ILE A 191 -1.45 -12.26 1.10
C ILE A 191 -1.02 -12.23 2.55
N ILE A 192 -0.86 -13.41 3.15
CA ILE A 192 -0.32 -13.62 4.49
C ILE A 192 0.68 -14.76 4.42
N ASP A 193 1.87 -14.55 4.99
CA ASP A 193 2.89 -15.60 5.10
C ASP A 193 3.28 -16.24 3.75
N GLY A 194 3.43 -15.40 2.73
CA GLY A 194 3.75 -15.87 1.39
C GLY A 194 2.64 -16.70 0.72
N LYS A 195 1.39 -16.63 1.20
CA LYS A 195 0.25 -17.36 0.65
C LYS A 195 -0.90 -16.43 0.34
N VAL A 196 -1.55 -16.67 -0.80
CA VAL A 196 -2.81 -16.00 -1.12
C VAL A 196 -3.91 -16.54 -0.20
N VAL A 197 -4.55 -15.65 0.56
CA VAL A 197 -5.62 -15.98 1.51
C VAL A 197 -6.98 -15.94 0.84
N GLY A 198 -7.18 -15.02 -0.10
CA GLY A 198 -8.42 -14.83 -0.83
C GLY A 198 -8.45 -13.48 -1.52
N ALA A 199 -9.60 -13.15 -2.11
CA ALA A 199 -9.78 -11.89 -2.80
C ALA A 199 -11.21 -11.36 -2.72
N PHE A 200 -11.36 -10.04 -2.86
CA PHE A 200 -12.65 -9.41 -3.05
C PHE A 200 -12.56 -8.30 -4.10
N GLN A 201 -13.63 -8.19 -4.86
CA GLN A 201 -13.78 -7.15 -5.87
C GLN A 201 -14.49 -5.94 -5.27
N ARG A 202 -13.96 -4.76 -5.56
CA ARG A 202 -14.58 -3.46 -5.23
C ARG A 202 -15.22 -2.88 -6.47
N TYR A 203 -16.35 -2.21 -6.26
CA TYR A 203 -17.12 -1.53 -7.31
C TYR A 203 -17.49 -0.13 -6.88
N ASN A 204 -17.44 0.79 -7.84
CA ASN A 204 -18.00 2.12 -7.75
C ASN A 204 -18.63 2.45 -9.12
N THR A 205 -19.84 2.97 -9.12
CA THR A 205 -20.57 3.32 -10.36
C THR A 205 -20.42 4.79 -10.76
N GLU A 206 -19.91 5.61 -9.84
CA GLU A 206 -19.85 7.07 -10.00
C GLU A 206 -18.43 7.61 -10.15
N ASP A 207 -17.43 6.87 -9.64
CA ASP A 207 -16.03 7.27 -9.70
C ASP A 207 -15.19 6.17 -10.36
N PHE A 208 -14.18 6.58 -11.13
CA PHE A 208 -13.24 5.62 -11.74
C PHE A 208 -12.42 4.86 -10.69
N ARG A 209 -12.29 5.41 -9.47
CA ARG A 209 -11.65 4.76 -8.32
C ARG A 209 -12.67 3.87 -7.59
N SER A 210 -12.43 2.61 -7.55
CA SER A 210 -13.35 1.62 -6.97
C SER A 210 -13.53 1.71 -5.45
N ASN A 211 -12.62 2.37 -4.74
CA ASN A 211 -12.58 2.47 -3.28
C ASN A 211 -12.86 3.88 -2.76
N PHE A 212 -13.44 4.75 -3.57
CA PHE A 212 -13.66 6.16 -3.22
C PHE A 212 -15.14 6.49 -3.06
N GLY A 213 -15.49 7.26 -2.01
CA GLY A 213 -16.85 7.74 -1.77
C GLY A 213 -17.81 6.70 -1.18
N LEU A 214 -19.06 7.09 -1.03
CA LEU A 214 -20.12 6.32 -0.36
C LEU A 214 -20.74 5.21 -1.24
N THR A 215 -20.52 5.26 -2.55
CA THR A 215 -21.08 4.32 -3.53
C THR A 215 -20.20 3.08 -3.76
N ALA A 216 -19.05 3.04 -3.09
CA ALA A 216 -18.17 1.87 -3.15
C ALA A 216 -18.81 0.66 -2.46
N THR A 217 -18.86 -0.47 -3.16
CA THR A 217 -19.37 -1.76 -2.66
C THR A 217 -18.34 -2.86 -2.90
N SER A 218 -18.49 -3.98 -2.20
CA SER A 218 -17.56 -5.11 -2.28
C SER A 218 -18.28 -6.44 -2.33
N LYS A 219 -17.67 -7.41 -3.02
CA LYS A 219 -18.11 -8.82 -3.01
C LYS A 219 -16.91 -9.74 -3.09
N GLU A 220 -17.05 -10.94 -2.54
CA GLU A 220 -16.06 -12.00 -2.71
C GLU A 220 -15.80 -12.28 -4.20
N TYR A 221 -14.55 -12.59 -4.53
CA TYR A 221 -14.14 -12.88 -5.89
C TYR A 221 -13.36 -14.21 -5.93
N PRO A 222 -13.86 -15.22 -6.62
CA PRO A 222 -13.12 -16.47 -6.82
C PRO A 222 -11.92 -16.20 -7.73
N LEU A 223 -10.72 -16.34 -7.20
CA LEU A 223 -9.50 -16.13 -7.96
C LEU A 223 -9.35 -17.20 -9.03
N ASN A 224 -9.06 -16.76 -10.25
CA ASN A 224 -8.63 -17.64 -11.33
C ASN A 224 -7.09 -17.75 -11.38
N ASP A 225 -6.58 -18.69 -12.19
CA ASP A 225 -5.15 -19.00 -12.29
C ASP A 225 -4.32 -17.77 -12.71
N LYS A 226 -4.85 -16.87 -13.55
CA LYS A 226 -4.13 -15.66 -14.00
C LYS A 226 -3.78 -14.73 -12.81
N PHE A 227 -4.75 -14.46 -11.93
CA PHE A 227 -4.51 -13.63 -10.74
C PHE A 227 -3.60 -14.34 -9.73
N LEU A 228 -3.77 -15.65 -9.56
CA LEU A 228 -2.92 -16.46 -8.66
C LEU A 228 -1.48 -16.46 -9.16
N GLU A 229 -1.23 -16.62 -10.46
CA GLU A 229 0.12 -16.57 -11.03
C GLU A 229 0.81 -15.24 -10.74
N VAL A 230 0.13 -14.12 -11.00
CA VAL A 230 0.71 -12.78 -10.74
C VAL A 230 0.91 -12.53 -9.25
N ALA A 231 -0.04 -12.94 -8.39
CA ALA A 231 0.13 -12.84 -6.95
C ALA A 231 1.34 -13.64 -6.44
N ASN A 232 1.56 -14.85 -6.98
CA ASN A 232 2.73 -15.67 -6.65
C ASN A 232 4.05 -15.04 -7.13
N LYS A 233 4.08 -14.39 -8.31
CA LYS A 233 5.24 -13.61 -8.75
C LYS A 233 5.58 -12.49 -7.75
N ILE A 234 4.57 -11.77 -7.27
CA ILE A 234 4.73 -10.71 -6.27
C ILE A 234 5.24 -11.28 -4.94
N ILE A 235 4.68 -12.40 -4.47
CA ILE A 235 5.13 -13.09 -3.26
C ILE A 235 6.62 -13.42 -3.35
N ASN A 236 7.05 -14.02 -4.46
CA ASN A 236 8.44 -14.43 -4.66
C ASN A 236 9.39 -13.23 -4.81
N LEU A 237 8.93 -12.16 -5.47
CA LEU A 237 9.74 -10.96 -5.69
C LEU A 237 10.02 -10.19 -4.40
N PHE A 238 9.06 -10.16 -3.47
CA PHE A 238 9.12 -9.29 -2.28
C PHE A 238 9.16 -10.05 -0.94
N ASN A 239 9.12 -11.37 -0.95
CA ASN A 239 9.05 -12.18 0.28
C ASN A 239 7.96 -11.68 1.24
N VAL A 240 6.74 -11.62 0.76
CA VAL A 240 5.61 -10.94 1.41
C VAL A 240 5.19 -11.67 2.68
N GLU A 241 5.22 -10.98 3.83
CA GLU A 241 4.62 -11.46 5.08
C GLU A 241 3.14 -11.09 5.18
N TYR A 242 2.83 -9.82 4.89
CA TYR A 242 1.46 -9.33 4.86
C TYR A 242 1.31 -8.24 3.81
N ALA A 243 0.38 -8.41 2.90
CA ALA A 243 0.04 -7.38 1.92
C ALA A 243 -1.37 -7.51 1.38
N GLY A 244 -1.95 -6.37 1.00
CA GLY A 244 -3.08 -6.29 0.07
C GLY A 244 -2.59 -5.85 -1.30
N VAL A 245 -2.79 -6.67 -2.31
CA VAL A 245 -2.42 -6.37 -3.70
C VAL A 245 -3.66 -5.96 -4.46
N ASP A 246 -3.62 -4.77 -5.05
CA ASP A 246 -4.72 -4.24 -5.86
C ASP A 246 -4.43 -4.43 -7.34
N PHE A 247 -5.35 -5.08 -8.03
CA PHE A 247 -5.33 -5.27 -9.47
C PHE A 247 -6.45 -4.50 -10.15
N LEU A 248 -6.15 -3.97 -11.32
CA LEU A 248 -7.12 -3.54 -12.30
C LEU A 248 -7.43 -4.71 -13.25
N PHE A 249 -8.58 -4.63 -13.90
CA PHE A 249 -9.03 -5.59 -14.90
C PHE A 249 -8.69 -5.06 -16.30
N GLY A 250 -7.74 -5.68 -16.96
CA GLY A 250 -7.45 -5.44 -18.36
C GLY A 250 -8.48 -6.11 -19.29
N GLU A 251 -8.18 -6.15 -20.58
CA GLU A 251 -8.99 -6.88 -21.55
C GLU A 251 -9.08 -8.36 -21.17
N ASN A 252 -10.24 -8.97 -21.38
CA ASN A 252 -10.51 -10.36 -21.00
C ASN A 252 -10.22 -10.68 -19.53
N ASN A 253 -10.42 -9.69 -18.65
CA ASN A 253 -10.13 -9.77 -17.20
C ASN A 253 -8.67 -10.14 -16.88
N GLU A 254 -7.72 -9.68 -17.69
CA GLU A 254 -6.31 -9.86 -17.42
C GLU A 254 -5.89 -9.04 -16.18
N PRO A 255 -5.10 -9.61 -15.25
CA PRO A 255 -4.62 -8.88 -14.09
C PRO A 255 -3.60 -7.81 -14.47
N ILE A 256 -3.85 -6.57 -14.08
CA ILE A 256 -2.92 -5.44 -14.20
C ILE A 256 -2.63 -4.93 -12.79
N LEU A 257 -1.39 -5.01 -12.33
CA LEU A 257 -1.01 -4.55 -11.00
C LEU A 257 -1.24 -3.04 -10.87
N CYS A 258 -1.99 -2.63 -9.85
CA CYS A 258 -2.25 -1.23 -9.54
C CYS A 258 -1.38 -0.72 -8.39
N GLU A 259 -1.36 -1.44 -7.27
CA GLU A 259 -0.55 -1.11 -6.08
C GLU A 259 -0.42 -2.30 -5.14
N ILE A 260 0.60 -2.25 -4.26
CA ILE A 260 0.81 -3.18 -3.16
C ILE A 260 0.74 -2.39 -1.86
N ASN A 261 -0.03 -2.86 -0.89
CA ASN A 261 -0.28 -2.19 0.38
C ASN A 261 0.27 -3.03 1.55
N SER A 262 1.34 -2.57 2.19
CA SER A 262 1.95 -3.24 3.36
C SER A 262 1.08 -3.19 4.62
N ASN A 263 0.13 -2.24 4.70
CA ASN A 263 -0.79 -2.05 5.82
C ASN A 263 -2.25 -2.16 5.36
N ALA A 264 -2.57 -3.20 4.56
CA ALA A 264 -3.90 -3.40 4.02
C ALA A 264 -4.98 -3.47 5.11
N PHE A 265 -6.11 -2.81 4.89
CA PHE A 265 -7.29 -2.96 5.74
C PHE A 265 -8.02 -4.24 5.35
N PHE A 266 -8.45 -5.01 6.35
CA PHE A 266 -9.07 -6.31 6.14
C PHE A 266 -10.50 -6.44 6.71
N GLU A 267 -11.04 -5.37 7.30
CA GLU A 267 -12.42 -5.40 7.82
C GLU A 267 -13.42 -5.80 6.75
N GLU A 268 -13.35 -5.16 5.59
CA GLU A 268 -14.21 -5.48 4.44
C GLU A 268 -13.96 -6.90 3.93
N PHE A 269 -12.70 -7.32 3.88
CA PHE A 269 -12.33 -8.67 3.48
C PHE A 269 -12.96 -9.73 4.40
N GLU A 270 -12.84 -9.57 5.74
CA GLU A 270 -13.45 -10.49 6.70
C GLU A 270 -14.98 -10.54 6.55
N LYS A 271 -15.63 -9.38 6.29
CA LYS A 271 -17.08 -9.30 6.09
C LYS A 271 -17.57 -10.07 4.86
N VAL A 272 -16.86 -9.96 3.73
CA VAL A 272 -17.34 -10.56 2.46
C VAL A 272 -16.87 -12.00 2.26
N THR A 273 -15.75 -12.43 2.88
CA THR A 273 -15.20 -13.79 2.71
C THR A 273 -15.42 -14.71 3.91
N ASN A 274 -15.79 -14.17 5.07
CA ASN A 274 -15.85 -14.87 6.37
C ASN A 274 -14.51 -15.52 6.81
N ILE A 275 -13.37 -15.11 6.21
CA ILE A 275 -12.04 -15.59 6.57
C ILE A 275 -11.49 -14.76 7.73
N ASN A 276 -11.06 -15.39 8.81
CA ASN A 276 -10.49 -14.72 9.98
C ASN A 276 -9.02 -14.33 9.71
N VAL A 277 -8.84 -13.16 9.10
CA VAL A 277 -7.53 -12.61 8.71
C VAL A 277 -6.64 -12.36 9.93
N ALA A 278 -7.23 -11.82 11.01
CA ALA A 278 -6.49 -11.53 12.22
C ALA A 278 -5.90 -12.80 12.84
N ARG A 279 -6.64 -13.90 12.81
CA ARG A 279 -6.17 -15.21 13.29
C ARG A 279 -4.98 -15.71 12.47
N LEU A 280 -5.11 -15.71 11.15
CA LEU A 280 -4.04 -16.15 10.25
C LEU A 280 -2.76 -15.31 10.42
N PHE A 281 -2.92 -14.00 10.56
CA PHE A 281 -1.79 -13.10 10.79
C PHE A 281 -1.10 -13.39 12.14
N MET A 282 -1.86 -13.54 13.23
CA MET A 282 -1.29 -13.79 14.55
C MET A 282 -0.64 -15.19 14.66
N GLU A 283 -1.15 -16.18 13.93
CA GLU A 283 -0.52 -17.50 13.80
C GLU A 283 0.82 -17.42 13.06
N MET A 284 0.88 -16.65 11.95
CA MET A 284 2.13 -16.36 11.25
C MET A 284 3.14 -15.69 12.19
N VAL A 285 2.74 -14.63 12.90
CA VAL A 285 3.61 -13.93 13.84
C VAL A 285 4.16 -14.88 14.90
N LYS A 286 3.29 -15.67 15.53
CA LYS A 286 3.67 -16.65 16.56
C LYS A 286 4.71 -17.63 16.02
N ARG A 287 4.48 -18.20 14.84
CA ARG A 287 5.39 -19.16 14.20
C ARG A 287 6.75 -18.51 13.92
N LYS A 288 6.77 -17.34 13.26
CA LYS A 288 8.02 -16.65 12.86
C LYS A 288 8.88 -16.12 14.02
N ILE A 289 8.33 -16.00 15.21
CA ILE A 289 9.11 -15.61 16.40
C ILE A 289 9.73 -16.84 17.09
N TYR A 290 9.14 -18.03 16.92
CA TYR A 290 9.70 -19.27 17.49
C TYR A 290 10.65 -20.02 16.54
N GLU A 291 10.65 -19.70 15.25
CA GLU A 291 11.63 -20.16 14.26
C GLU A 291 12.97 -19.39 14.36
#